data_6883656a893474f51ec596821ada58e3
#
_entry.id   6883656a893474f51ec596821ada58e3
#
_cell.length_a   1.000
_cell.length_b   1.000
_cell.length_c   1.000
_cell.angle_alpha   90.00
_cell.angle_beta   90.00
_cell.angle_gamma   90.00
#
_symmetry.space_group_name_H-M   'P 1'
#
loop_
_entity.id
_entity.type
_entity.pdbx_description
1 polymer ?
#
loop_
_entity_poly.entity_id
_entity_poly.type
_entity_poly.pdbx_seq_one_letter_code
_entity_poly.pdbx_strand_id
1 'polypeptide(L)'
;MPGRTLSGARQGDWPAVKGHYRMIDKPDDSALNAAAILAPHRQRTVQRMMAQPTVLCIQDGTDLNYNRLEQCIGLGVLSKNQTGAQTRGLHLHSTFALSTEGLPLGVLNAQFSAPQPKADSDTRAPASIAIQEKKTFAWIEGFRACVELARQLPNTRLISVQDREADFFEFFDEQRQTDKVDLLVRAKHDRTIDDAGGHLFESVRAKPACGEMVIKVPRQSQRTKKSKQQAKPGHVQRNATVAVRYQEIELRPGAYQKDKAPIKLTVVHVQETTQPKDDDPVEWFLLTTCDVSTPEQAQQILRWYCLRWRIEDWHRVLKSGCNIEKLQHKTAERLKRSIAINLVIAWRIMLLTLLGRECPQLAAEVLFCDIEIQLLKAYASKKN
;
A
#
# COMPACT_ATOMS: atom_id res chain seq x y z
N MET A 1 -23.49 4.31 -15.54
CA MET A 1 -22.62 3.75 -16.60
C MET A 1 -21.24 3.51 -16.00
N PRO A 2 -20.80 2.27 -15.84
CA PRO A 2 -19.49 1.97 -15.31
C PRO A 2 -18.39 2.51 -16.26
N GLY A 3 -17.31 3.07 -15.72
CA GLY A 3 -16.14 3.47 -16.49
C GLY A 3 -16.16 4.87 -17.09
N ARG A 4 -17.09 5.74 -16.74
CA ARG A 4 -17.01 7.15 -17.11
C ARG A 4 -16.15 7.95 -16.12
N THR A 5 -15.38 8.91 -16.64
CA THR A 5 -14.70 9.91 -15.82
C THR A 5 -15.73 10.76 -15.04
N LEU A 6 -15.30 11.41 -13.95
CA LEU A 6 -16.17 12.26 -13.14
C LEU A 6 -16.92 13.31 -13.98
N SER A 7 -16.23 13.93 -14.94
CA SER A 7 -16.81 14.86 -15.93
C SER A 7 -17.80 14.17 -16.88
N GLY A 8 -17.51 12.96 -17.31
CA GLY A 8 -18.40 12.18 -18.21
C GLY A 8 -19.64 11.61 -17.51
N ALA A 9 -19.60 11.47 -16.16
CA ALA A 9 -20.75 11.02 -15.38
C ALA A 9 -21.83 12.09 -15.20
N ARG A 10 -21.48 13.38 -15.37
CA ARG A 10 -22.36 14.54 -15.17
C ARG A 10 -22.90 15.11 -16.49
N GLN A 11 -23.29 14.26 -17.44
CA GLN A 11 -23.91 14.73 -18.68
C GLN A 11 -25.14 15.57 -18.38
N GLY A 12 -25.15 16.84 -18.86
CA GLY A 12 -26.24 17.80 -18.65
C GLY A 12 -26.06 18.79 -17.50
N ASP A 13 -25.16 18.52 -16.52
CA ASP A 13 -24.82 19.45 -15.43
C ASP A 13 -23.51 20.18 -15.73
N TRP A 14 -23.58 21.13 -16.67
CA TRP A 14 -22.43 21.93 -17.06
C TRP A 14 -21.80 22.75 -15.93
N PRO A 15 -22.56 23.40 -15.01
CA PRO A 15 -22.01 24.09 -13.85
C PRO A 15 -21.12 23.21 -12.97
N ALA A 16 -21.54 21.98 -12.68
CA ALA A 16 -20.75 21.04 -11.88
C ALA A 16 -19.50 20.54 -12.60
N VAL A 17 -19.58 20.28 -13.91
CA VAL A 17 -18.42 19.96 -14.75
C VAL A 17 -17.43 21.12 -14.76
N LYS A 18 -17.90 22.35 -14.94
CA LYS A 18 -17.09 23.56 -14.90
C LYS A 18 -16.43 23.78 -13.52
N GLY A 19 -17.16 23.52 -12.43
CA GLY A 19 -16.63 23.55 -11.07
C GLY A 19 -15.48 22.57 -10.86
N HIS A 20 -15.63 21.35 -11.36
CA HIS A 20 -14.57 20.33 -11.33
C HIS A 20 -13.31 20.80 -12.07
N TYR A 21 -13.46 21.29 -13.32
CA TYR A 21 -12.31 21.79 -14.08
C TYR A 21 -11.65 23.00 -13.42
N ARG A 22 -12.41 23.94 -12.86
CA ARG A 22 -11.85 25.07 -12.11
C ARG A 22 -10.99 24.67 -10.93
N MET A 23 -11.33 23.56 -10.27
CA MET A 23 -10.53 22.99 -9.17
C MET A 23 -9.26 22.33 -9.70
N ILE A 24 -9.35 21.55 -10.79
CA ILE A 24 -8.21 20.84 -11.37
C ILE A 24 -7.24 21.79 -12.06
N ASP A 25 -7.75 22.84 -12.73
CA ASP A 25 -6.99 23.80 -13.55
C ASP A 25 -6.35 24.95 -12.74
N LYS A 26 -6.31 24.86 -11.42
CA LYS A 26 -5.55 25.82 -10.61
C LYS A 26 -4.07 25.83 -11.02
N PRO A 27 -3.36 26.96 -10.85
CA PRO A 27 -1.91 27.03 -11.05
C PRO A 27 -1.16 25.90 -10.31
N ASP A 28 -0.02 25.49 -10.82
CA ASP A 28 0.72 24.36 -10.27
C ASP A 28 1.26 24.62 -8.85
N ASP A 29 1.54 25.88 -8.51
CA ASP A 29 1.95 26.40 -7.20
C ASP A 29 0.77 26.70 -6.26
N SER A 30 -0.46 26.42 -6.67
CA SER A 30 -1.67 26.67 -5.87
C SER A 30 -1.66 25.84 -4.58
N ALA A 31 -2.11 26.46 -3.48
CA ALA A 31 -2.40 25.77 -2.23
C ALA A 31 -3.44 24.62 -2.39
N LEU A 32 -4.27 24.65 -3.43
CA LEU A 32 -5.17 23.56 -3.79
C LEU A 32 -4.40 22.49 -4.57
N ASN A 33 -3.57 21.74 -3.88
CA ASN A 33 -2.82 20.58 -4.39
C ASN A 33 -3.54 19.26 -4.05
N ALA A 34 -2.94 18.13 -4.42
CA ALA A 34 -3.49 16.79 -4.17
C ALA A 34 -3.71 16.51 -2.67
N ALA A 35 -2.79 16.97 -1.81
CA ALA A 35 -2.90 16.79 -0.36
C ALA A 35 -4.07 17.59 0.23
N ALA A 36 -4.26 18.84 -0.21
CA ALA A 36 -5.40 19.67 0.19
C ALA A 36 -6.75 19.06 -0.25
N ILE A 37 -6.81 18.47 -1.44
CA ILE A 37 -8.01 17.77 -1.93
C ILE A 37 -8.30 16.52 -1.09
N LEU A 38 -7.27 15.79 -0.66
CA LEU A 38 -7.41 14.59 0.16
C LEU A 38 -7.71 14.91 1.65
N ALA A 39 -7.38 16.10 2.14
CA ALA A 39 -7.45 16.46 3.56
C ALA A 39 -8.84 16.23 4.21
N PRO A 40 -10.00 16.59 3.61
CA PRO A 40 -11.31 16.31 4.20
C PRO A 40 -11.58 14.81 4.35
N HIS A 41 -11.16 14.00 3.37
CA HIS A 41 -11.28 12.54 3.45
C HIS A 41 -10.40 11.98 4.55
N ARG A 42 -9.15 12.45 4.67
CA ARG A 42 -8.22 12.07 5.74
C ARG A 42 -8.79 12.36 7.12
N GLN A 43 -9.39 13.54 7.34
CA GLN A 43 -10.04 13.88 8.61
C GLN A 43 -11.17 12.89 8.96
N ARG A 44 -12.03 12.56 7.98
CA ARG A 44 -13.07 11.54 8.16
C ARG A 44 -12.50 10.14 8.38
N THR A 45 -11.36 9.83 7.78
CA THR A 45 -10.65 8.56 8.02
C THR A 45 -10.18 8.48 9.46
N VAL A 46 -9.55 9.53 9.99
CA VAL A 46 -9.13 9.60 11.40
C VAL A 46 -10.33 9.40 12.35
N GLN A 47 -11.48 10.00 12.07
CA GLN A 47 -12.69 9.77 12.87
C GLN A 47 -13.14 8.29 12.87
N ARG A 48 -13.05 7.59 11.72
CA ARG A 48 -13.34 6.14 11.66
C ARG A 48 -12.29 5.31 12.40
N MET A 49 -11.03 5.75 12.40
CA MET A 49 -9.95 5.10 13.13
C MET A 49 -10.13 5.20 14.64
N MET A 50 -10.63 6.32 15.16
CA MET A 50 -10.91 6.50 16.60
C MET A 50 -11.87 5.47 17.19
N ALA A 51 -12.72 4.87 16.35
CA ALA A 51 -13.66 3.82 16.75
C ALA A 51 -13.02 2.41 16.79
N GLN A 52 -11.71 2.31 16.49
CA GLN A 52 -10.99 1.03 16.41
C GLN A 52 -9.92 0.96 17.49
N PRO A 53 -9.77 -0.16 18.23
CA PRO A 53 -8.69 -0.34 19.19
C PRO A 53 -7.33 -0.50 18.49
N THR A 54 -7.32 -1.06 17.28
CA THR A 54 -6.12 -1.25 16.47
C THR A 54 -6.44 -0.97 14.99
N VAL A 55 -5.55 -0.26 14.32
CA VAL A 55 -5.65 0.07 12.89
C VAL A 55 -4.38 -0.33 12.17
N LEU A 56 -4.54 -0.97 11.03
CA LEU A 56 -3.46 -1.31 10.11
C LEU A 56 -3.29 -0.18 9.09
N CYS A 57 -2.12 0.47 9.11
CA CYS A 57 -1.71 1.49 8.16
C CYS A 57 -0.88 0.81 7.06
N ILE A 58 -1.54 0.32 6.01
CA ILE A 58 -0.86 -0.42 4.94
C ILE A 58 -0.24 0.56 3.98
N GLN A 59 1.05 0.37 3.68
CA GLN A 59 1.75 1.15 2.67
C GLN A 59 2.05 0.30 1.44
N ASP A 60 1.97 0.90 0.27
CA ASP A 60 2.41 0.29 -0.99
C ASP A 60 2.59 1.34 -2.09
N GLY A 61 3.44 1.03 -3.07
CA GLY A 61 3.72 1.87 -4.22
C GLY A 61 3.13 1.33 -5.51
N THR A 62 2.68 2.22 -6.40
CA THR A 62 2.20 1.82 -7.72
C THR A 62 2.60 2.84 -8.79
N ASP A 63 3.05 2.34 -9.94
CA ASP A 63 3.37 3.18 -11.09
C ASP A 63 2.11 3.47 -11.91
N LEU A 64 1.91 4.73 -12.28
CA LEU A 64 0.82 5.22 -13.12
C LEU A 64 1.38 5.59 -14.48
N ASN A 65 1.00 4.83 -15.52
CA ASN A 65 1.54 4.97 -16.85
C ASN A 65 0.78 6.02 -17.66
N TYR A 66 1.51 7.03 -18.13
CA TYR A 66 0.98 8.12 -18.96
C TYR A 66 1.77 8.29 -20.26
N ASN A 67 2.30 7.22 -20.84
CA ASN A 67 3.04 7.26 -22.10
C ASN A 67 2.28 7.94 -23.25
N ARG A 68 0.95 7.87 -23.24
CA ARG A 68 0.09 8.48 -24.26
C ARG A 68 -0.01 10.00 -24.12
N LEU A 69 0.48 10.59 -23.03
CA LEU A 69 0.46 12.02 -22.78
C LEU A 69 1.84 12.64 -23.06
N GLU A 70 2.25 12.61 -24.33
CA GLU A 70 3.58 13.09 -24.76
C GLU A 70 3.84 14.55 -24.37
N GLN A 71 2.82 15.39 -24.44
CA GLN A 71 2.90 16.83 -24.13
C GLN A 71 2.65 17.16 -22.64
N CYS A 72 2.43 16.16 -21.78
CA CYS A 72 2.21 16.41 -20.35
C CYS A 72 3.51 16.80 -19.66
N ILE A 73 3.54 18.00 -19.14
CA ILE A 73 4.70 18.56 -18.42
C ILE A 73 4.77 17.97 -17.01
N GLY A 74 6.00 17.63 -16.54
CA GLY A 74 6.23 17.18 -15.16
C GLY A 74 6.08 15.68 -14.93
N LEU A 75 5.90 14.86 -15.99
CA LEU A 75 5.99 13.40 -15.86
C LEU A 75 7.43 12.93 -15.73
N GLY A 76 7.65 11.89 -14.90
CA GLY A 76 8.94 11.23 -14.73
C GLY A 76 9.11 9.99 -15.62
N VAL A 77 10.26 9.33 -15.49
CA VAL A 77 10.59 8.07 -16.16
C VAL A 77 10.46 6.92 -15.18
N LEU A 78 9.43 6.10 -15.35
CA LEU A 78 9.13 4.97 -14.48
C LEU A 78 10.03 3.76 -14.75
N SER A 79 10.33 3.51 -16.03
CA SER A 79 11.23 2.44 -16.47
C SER A 79 11.81 2.72 -17.85
N LYS A 80 12.93 2.06 -18.15
CA LYS A 80 13.52 1.98 -19.51
C LYS A 80 13.52 0.52 -19.95
N ASN A 81 13.23 0.24 -21.21
CA ASN A 81 13.40 -1.10 -21.77
C ASN A 81 14.84 -1.28 -22.30
N GLN A 82 15.15 -2.47 -22.85
CA GLN A 82 16.48 -2.79 -23.39
C GLN A 82 16.85 -1.94 -24.62
N THR A 83 15.88 -1.44 -25.36
CA THR A 83 16.08 -0.55 -26.52
C THR A 83 16.16 0.94 -26.15
N GLY A 84 16.14 1.26 -24.85
CA GLY A 84 16.18 2.63 -24.35
C GLY A 84 14.82 3.34 -24.31
N ALA A 85 13.74 2.73 -24.84
CA ALA A 85 12.42 3.34 -24.78
C ALA A 85 11.93 3.47 -23.33
N GLN A 86 11.45 4.66 -22.99
CA GLN A 86 11.07 5.05 -21.63
C GLN A 86 9.56 4.92 -21.43
N THR A 87 9.17 4.39 -20.25
CA THR A 87 7.81 4.51 -19.77
C THR A 87 7.70 5.76 -18.91
N ARG A 88 6.84 6.70 -19.33
CA ARG A 88 6.64 7.98 -18.61
C ARG A 88 5.39 7.93 -17.75
N GLY A 89 5.45 8.58 -16.58
CA GLY A 89 4.33 8.62 -15.68
C GLY A 89 4.64 9.21 -14.31
N LEU A 90 3.82 8.82 -13.34
CA LEU A 90 3.97 9.19 -11.93
C LEU A 90 4.08 7.91 -11.10
N HIS A 91 4.93 7.94 -10.08
CA HIS A 91 4.89 6.94 -9.01
C HIS A 91 4.02 7.47 -7.88
N LEU A 92 3.07 6.65 -7.44
CA LEU A 92 2.19 6.91 -6.31
C LEU A 92 2.55 5.97 -5.17
N HIS A 93 3.00 6.49 -4.03
CA HIS A 93 3.14 5.76 -2.78
C HIS A 93 2.00 6.14 -1.84
N SER A 94 1.26 5.15 -1.35
CA SER A 94 0.01 5.35 -0.61
C SER A 94 0.07 4.74 0.76
N THR A 95 -0.59 5.39 1.74
CA THR A 95 -0.91 4.79 3.04
C THR A 95 -2.42 4.64 3.16
N PHE A 96 -2.88 3.41 3.41
CA PHE A 96 -4.28 3.01 3.43
C PHE A 96 -4.64 2.41 4.79
N ALA A 97 -5.68 2.94 5.46
CA ALA A 97 -6.12 2.48 6.77
C ALA A 97 -7.15 1.36 6.66
N LEU A 98 -6.93 0.27 7.40
CA LEU A 98 -7.86 -0.85 7.57
C LEU A 98 -8.12 -1.12 9.04
N SER A 99 -9.31 -1.64 9.36
CA SER A 99 -9.52 -2.35 10.64
C SER A 99 -8.78 -3.69 10.64
N THR A 100 -8.65 -4.33 11.79
CA THR A 100 -8.06 -5.67 11.93
C THR A 100 -8.87 -6.78 11.28
N GLU A 101 -10.14 -6.52 10.94
CA GLU A 101 -11.04 -7.39 10.17
C GLU A 101 -11.00 -7.10 8.66
N GLY A 102 -10.22 -6.10 8.23
CA GLY A 102 -10.02 -5.75 6.82
C GLY A 102 -11.06 -4.77 6.26
N LEU A 103 -11.80 -4.05 7.12
CA LEU A 103 -12.69 -2.97 6.67
C LEU A 103 -11.88 -1.75 6.23
N PRO A 104 -12.08 -1.23 5.00
CA PRO A 104 -11.38 -0.05 4.50
C PRO A 104 -11.83 1.22 5.22
N LEU A 105 -11.00 1.77 6.10
CA LEU A 105 -11.31 2.99 6.84
C LEU A 105 -11.05 4.25 6.01
N GLY A 106 -10.05 4.23 5.12
CA GLY A 106 -9.79 5.32 4.19
C GLY A 106 -8.32 5.47 3.78
N VAL A 107 -8.06 6.51 3.01
CA VAL A 107 -6.73 6.89 2.53
C VAL A 107 -6.14 7.92 3.48
N LEU A 108 -4.96 7.65 4.03
CA LEU A 108 -4.27 8.53 4.97
C LEU A 108 -3.27 9.46 4.28
N ASN A 109 -2.55 8.92 3.30
CA ASN A 109 -1.50 9.63 2.59
C ASN A 109 -1.40 9.17 1.14
N ALA A 110 -0.99 10.07 0.25
CA ALA A 110 -0.70 9.82 -1.14
C ALA A 110 0.46 10.71 -1.58
N GLN A 111 1.63 10.09 -1.74
CA GLN A 111 2.86 10.75 -2.17
C GLN A 111 3.05 10.51 -3.66
N PHE A 112 3.15 11.58 -4.42
CA PHE A 112 3.41 11.52 -5.85
C PHE A 112 4.84 11.90 -6.14
N SER A 113 5.55 11.06 -6.89
CA SER A 113 6.86 11.40 -7.41
C SER A 113 6.90 11.23 -8.93
N ALA A 114 7.73 12.02 -9.57
CA ALA A 114 8.07 11.95 -11.00
C ALA A 114 9.55 11.57 -11.11
N PRO A 115 9.90 10.26 -11.06
CA PRO A 115 11.28 9.82 -11.02
C PRO A 115 12.07 10.35 -12.22
N GLN A 116 13.26 10.86 -11.97
CA GLN A 116 14.19 11.23 -13.05
C GLN A 116 15.19 10.09 -13.26
N PRO A 117 15.63 9.84 -14.49
CA PRO A 117 16.72 8.92 -14.74
C PRO A 117 17.94 9.36 -13.95
N LYS A 118 18.66 8.40 -13.37
CA LYS A 118 19.97 8.68 -12.78
C LYS A 118 20.85 9.31 -13.87
N ALA A 119 21.55 10.41 -13.57
CA ALA A 119 22.49 11.02 -14.50
C ALA A 119 23.63 10.04 -14.80
N ASP A 120 24.06 9.95 -16.06
CA ASP A 120 25.15 9.05 -16.45
C ASP A 120 26.47 9.40 -15.71
N SER A 121 26.62 10.64 -15.26
CA SER A 121 27.74 11.12 -14.43
C SER A 121 27.66 10.68 -12.96
N ASP A 122 26.54 10.18 -12.48
CA ASP A 122 26.40 9.73 -11.08
C ASP A 122 26.90 8.29 -10.93
N THR A 123 28.18 8.16 -10.56
CA THR A 123 28.89 6.90 -10.33
C THR A 123 28.81 6.41 -8.88
N ARG A 124 28.07 7.11 -7.99
CA ARG A 124 27.98 6.74 -6.57
C ARG A 124 27.40 5.32 -6.41
N ALA A 125 28.02 4.54 -5.52
CA ALA A 125 27.49 3.23 -5.16
C ALA A 125 26.11 3.39 -4.50
N PRO A 126 25.13 2.51 -4.78
CA PRO A 126 23.79 2.60 -4.20
C PRO A 126 23.77 2.68 -2.66
N ALA A 127 24.76 2.06 -2.00
CA ALA A 127 24.89 2.07 -0.55
C ALA A 127 25.36 3.41 0.03
N SER A 128 26.11 4.23 -0.76
CA SER A 128 26.60 5.55 -0.33
C SER A 128 25.60 6.69 -0.58
N ILE A 129 24.51 6.43 -1.29
CA ILE A 129 23.46 7.41 -1.54
C ILE A 129 22.65 7.61 -0.24
N ALA A 130 22.46 8.86 0.18
CA ALA A 130 21.64 9.17 1.34
C ALA A 130 20.20 8.62 1.17
N ILE A 131 19.59 8.17 2.28
CA ILE A 131 18.27 7.54 2.21
C ILE A 131 17.21 8.50 1.63
N GLN A 132 17.35 9.81 1.87
CA GLN A 132 16.46 10.86 1.36
C GLN A 132 16.47 10.98 -0.16
N GLU A 133 17.56 10.57 -0.81
CA GLU A 133 17.67 10.56 -2.28
C GLU A 133 17.17 9.26 -2.91
N LYS A 134 16.87 8.24 -2.08
CA LYS A 134 16.39 6.93 -2.56
C LYS A 134 14.88 6.92 -2.70
N LYS A 135 14.38 6.19 -3.71
CA LYS A 135 12.93 5.93 -3.88
C LYS A 135 12.29 5.34 -2.62
N THR A 136 13.07 4.55 -1.85
CA THR A 136 12.63 3.92 -0.60
C THR A 136 12.35 4.92 0.53
N PHE A 137 12.76 6.18 0.41
CA PHE A 137 12.45 7.21 1.40
C PHE A 137 10.95 7.46 1.57
N ALA A 138 10.15 7.21 0.53
CA ALA A 138 8.69 7.31 0.60
C ALA A 138 8.07 6.43 1.70
N TRP A 139 8.69 5.28 2.02
CA TRP A 139 8.26 4.42 3.14
C TRP A 139 8.43 5.11 4.49
N ILE A 140 9.56 5.78 4.69
CA ILE A 140 9.84 6.56 5.91
C ILE A 140 8.87 7.73 6.03
N GLU A 141 8.63 8.49 4.96
CA GLU A 141 7.69 9.60 4.96
C GLU A 141 6.24 9.13 5.27
N GLY A 142 5.84 8.00 4.69
CA GLY A 142 4.54 7.38 5.00
C GLY A 142 4.43 6.95 6.46
N PHE A 143 5.50 6.41 7.03
CA PHE A 143 5.57 6.05 8.44
C PHE A 143 5.49 7.29 9.36
N ARG A 144 6.28 8.33 9.07
CA ARG A 144 6.24 9.60 9.81
C ARG A 144 4.85 10.22 9.81
N ALA A 145 4.14 10.14 8.69
CA ALA A 145 2.75 10.58 8.61
C ALA A 145 1.82 9.77 9.54
N CYS A 146 2.08 8.47 9.74
CA CYS A 146 1.35 7.65 10.71
C CYS A 146 1.70 8.06 12.15
N VAL A 147 2.96 8.35 12.45
CA VAL A 147 3.40 8.82 13.79
C VAL A 147 2.73 10.15 14.16
N GLU A 148 2.64 11.08 13.22
CA GLU A 148 1.91 12.34 13.44
C GLU A 148 0.41 12.10 13.70
N LEU A 149 -0.20 11.15 12.99
CA LEU A 149 -1.61 10.78 13.21
C LEU A 149 -1.82 10.11 14.57
N ALA A 150 -0.88 9.31 15.04
CA ALA A 150 -0.98 8.63 16.34
C ALA A 150 -1.19 9.60 17.49
N ARG A 151 -0.68 10.84 17.39
CA ARG A 151 -0.91 11.90 18.39
C ARG A 151 -2.39 12.28 18.52
N GLN A 152 -3.19 12.09 17.48
CA GLN A 152 -4.63 12.35 17.46
C GLN A 152 -5.45 11.13 17.86
N LEU A 153 -4.80 9.99 18.07
CA LEU A 153 -5.41 8.67 18.28
C LEU A 153 -4.90 8.00 19.56
N PRO A 154 -5.04 8.62 20.75
CA PRO A 154 -4.41 8.14 21.98
C PRO A 154 -4.88 6.74 22.43
N ASN A 155 -6.09 6.33 22.01
CA ASN A 155 -6.70 5.04 22.35
C ASN A 155 -6.68 4.04 21.19
N THR A 156 -6.00 4.34 20.08
CA THR A 156 -5.92 3.47 18.91
C THR A 156 -4.47 3.09 18.66
N ARG A 157 -4.16 1.82 18.73
CA ARG A 157 -2.84 1.29 18.33
C ARG A 157 -2.71 1.32 16.82
N LEU A 158 -1.61 1.89 16.31
CA LEU A 158 -1.33 1.90 14.87
C LEU A 158 -0.22 0.89 14.54
N ILE A 159 -0.45 0.11 13.48
CA ILE A 159 0.53 -0.85 12.98
C ILE A 159 0.76 -0.53 11.51
N SER A 160 1.97 -0.12 11.18
CA SER A 160 2.38 0.15 9.80
C SER A 160 2.80 -1.16 9.14
N VAL A 161 2.11 -1.56 8.06
CA VAL A 161 2.27 -2.86 7.39
C VAL A 161 2.83 -2.66 5.99
N GLN A 162 3.95 -3.32 5.68
CA GLN A 162 4.66 -3.14 4.42
C GLN A 162 5.08 -4.49 3.80
N ASP A 163 5.38 -4.42 2.51
CA ASP A 163 6.00 -5.52 1.79
C ASP A 163 7.52 -5.56 1.97
N ARG A 164 8.18 -6.47 1.25
CA ARG A 164 9.63 -6.68 1.28
C ARG A 164 10.47 -5.51 0.73
N GLU A 165 9.86 -4.51 0.09
CA GLU A 165 10.59 -3.32 -0.37
C GLU A 165 10.94 -2.38 0.79
N ALA A 166 10.21 -2.48 1.90
CA ALA A 166 10.48 -1.74 3.13
C ALA A 166 11.52 -2.42 4.06
N ASP A 167 12.09 -3.57 3.64
CA ASP A 167 13.06 -4.29 4.44
C ASP A 167 14.47 -3.67 4.33
N PHE A 168 14.68 -2.52 4.95
CA PHE A 168 15.97 -1.85 5.09
C PHE A 168 16.15 -1.30 6.52
N PHE A 169 17.39 -1.29 7.00
CA PHE A 169 17.71 -1.00 8.41
C PHE A 169 17.22 0.38 8.84
N GLU A 170 17.36 1.41 8.00
CA GLU A 170 16.97 2.79 8.31
C GLU A 170 15.48 2.92 8.63
N PHE A 171 14.63 2.04 8.10
CA PHE A 171 13.21 2.06 8.38
C PHE A 171 12.89 1.58 9.80
N PHE A 172 13.55 0.52 10.25
CA PHE A 172 13.44 0.04 11.64
C PHE A 172 14.10 1.01 12.61
N ASP A 173 15.20 1.66 12.20
CA ASP A 173 15.88 2.68 12.97
C ASP A 173 15.01 3.93 13.17
N GLU A 174 14.25 4.32 12.17
CA GLU A 174 13.25 5.39 12.27
C GLU A 174 12.15 5.03 13.29
N GLN A 175 11.68 3.78 13.28
CA GLN A 175 10.62 3.34 14.19
C GLN A 175 11.06 3.37 15.65
N ARG A 176 12.29 2.94 15.98
CA ARG A 176 12.75 2.95 17.38
C ARG A 176 12.85 4.34 18.02
N GLN A 177 12.71 5.42 17.21
CA GLN A 177 12.61 6.79 17.73
C GLN A 177 11.19 7.13 18.26
N THR A 178 10.25 6.18 18.17
CA THR A 178 8.87 6.36 18.62
C THR A 178 8.29 5.05 19.15
N ASP A 179 7.41 5.17 20.15
CA ASP A 179 6.59 4.09 20.69
C ASP A 179 5.14 4.12 20.18
N LYS A 180 4.84 5.01 19.23
CA LYS A 180 3.46 5.31 18.82
C LYS A 180 2.93 4.44 17.70
N VAL A 181 3.80 3.86 16.89
CA VAL A 181 3.43 3.07 15.72
C VAL A 181 4.34 1.85 15.63
N ASP A 182 3.74 0.66 15.61
CA ASP A 182 4.47 -0.58 15.38
C ASP A 182 4.73 -0.83 13.89
N LEU A 183 5.71 -1.67 13.59
CA LEU A 183 6.01 -2.15 12.25
C LEU A 183 5.65 -3.61 12.06
N LEU A 184 5.21 -3.93 10.85
CA LEU A 184 5.05 -5.28 10.33
C LEU A 184 5.54 -5.32 8.88
N VAL A 185 6.75 -5.83 8.66
CA VAL A 185 7.46 -5.80 7.38
C VAL A 185 7.81 -7.22 6.94
N ARG A 186 7.57 -7.57 5.67
CA ARG A 186 8.08 -8.84 5.14
C ARG A 186 9.57 -8.73 4.85
N ALA A 187 10.37 -9.64 5.42
CA ALA A 187 11.80 -9.69 5.16
C ALA A 187 12.10 -10.07 3.70
N LYS A 188 13.12 -9.44 3.16
CA LYS A 188 13.70 -9.70 1.85
C LYS A 188 15.08 -10.30 1.96
N HIS A 189 15.82 -9.89 2.98
CA HIS A 189 17.23 -10.19 3.15
C HIS A 189 17.43 -11.17 4.30
N ASP A 190 18.22 -12.21 4.05
CA ASP A 190 18.72 -13.13 5.07
C ASP A 190 19.92 -12.48 5.78
N ARG A 191 19.63 -11.81 6.90
CA ARG A 191 20.62 -11.01 7.64
C ARG A 191 21.27 -11.80 8.75
N THR A 192 22.49 -11.41 9.09
CA THR A 192 23.15 -11.86 10.32
C THR A 192 22.41 -11.29 11.54
N ILE A 193 22.11 -12.15 12.52
CA ILE A 193 21.32 -11.80 13.73
C ILE A 193 22.09 -11.98 15.03
N ASP A 194 23.29 -12.58 15.02
CA ASP A 194 24.12 -12.81 16.21
C ASP A 194 25.62 -12.66 15.91
N ASP A 195 26.45 -12.69 16.99
CA ASP A 195 27.90 -12.59 16.90
C ASP A 195 28.57 -13.85 16.32
N ALA A 196 27.88 -14.98 16.41
CA ALA A 196 28.35 -16.27 15.88
C ALA A 196 28.15 -16.39 14.35
N GLY A 197 27.55 -15.38 13.71
CA GLY A 197 27.29 -15.34 12.27
C GLY A 197 26.03 -16.09 11.85
N GLY A 198 25.10 -16.35 12.77
CA GLY A 198 23.81 -16.97 12.48
C GLY A 198 22.94 -16.11 11.56
N HIS A 199 22.28 -16.75 10.60
CA HIS A 199 21.40 -16.10 9.64
C HIS A 199 19.93 -16.19 10.06
N LEU A 200 19.18 -15.11 9.78
CA LEU A 200 17.77 -14.96 10.15
C LEU A 200 16.90 -16.13 9.72
N PHE A 201 16.99 -16.50 8.43
CA PHE A 201 16.08 -17.48 7.86
C PHE A 201 16.34 -18.89 8.40
N GLU A 202 17.59 -19.30 8.51
CA GLU A 202 17.97 -20.59 9.05
C GLU A 202 17.63 -20.70 10.54
N SER A 203 17.94 -19.66 11.32
CA SER A 203 17.70 -19.63 12.77
C SER A 203 16.23 -19.87 13.10
N VAL A 204 15.29 -19.17 12.41
CA VAL A 204 13.86 -19.30 12.71
C VAL A 204 13.26 -20.59 12.13
N ARG A 205 13.76 -21.09 10.99
CA ARG A 205 13.33 -22.40 10.44
C ARG A 205 13.64 -23.54 11.39
N ALA A 206 14.75 -23.46 12.12
CA ALA A 206 15.15 -24.47 13.10
C ALA A 206 14.24 -24.54 14.35
N LYS A 207 13.40 -23.53 14.59
CA LYS A 207 12.44 -23.52 15.69
C LYS A 207 11.29 -24.49 15.43
N PRO A 208 10.75 -25.17 16.45
CA PRO A 208 9.53 -25.95 16.30
C PRO A 208 8.36 -25.03 15.88
N ALA A 209 7.45 -25.56 15.07
CA ALA A 209 6.21 -24.86 14.76
C ALA A 209 5.36 -24.74 16.05
N CYS A 210 4.82 -23.55 16.27
CA CYS A 210 3.94 -23.26 17.43
C CYS A 210 2.45 -23.48 17.10
N GLY A 211 2.12 -23.79 15.84
CA GLY A 211 0.77 -24.07 15.38
C GLY A 211 0.66 -23.99 13.87
N GLU A 212 -0.52 -24.34 13.37
CA GLU A 212 -0.87 -24.22 11.96
C GLU A 212 -2.05 -23.27 11.76
N MET A 213 -2.13 -22.69 10.58
CA MET A 213 -3.22 -21.80 10.18
C MET A 213 -3.52 -21.93 8.68
N VAL A 214 -4.78 -21.82 8.30
CA VAL A 214 -5.16 -21.74 6.89
C VAL A 214 -5.19 -20.26 6.48
N ILE A 215 -4.45 -19.93 5.43
CA ILE A 215 -4.43 -18.59 4.83
C ILE A 215 -4.97 -18.64 3.42
N LYS A 216 -5.52 -17.51 2.97
CA LYS A 216 -5.99 -17.32 1.62
C LYS A 216 -4.88 -16.68 0.78
N VAL A 217 -4.34 -17.43 -0.18
CA VAL A 217 -3.38 -16.93 -1.16
C VAL A 217 -4.15 -16.30 -2.32
N PRO A 218 -4.03 -14.98 -2.57
CA PRO A 218 -4.80 -14.33 -3.60
C PRO A 218 -4.32 -14.74 -4.99
N ARG A 219 -5.21 -14.58 -5.98
CA ARG A 219 -4.87 -14.79 -7.39
C ARG A 219 -3.71 -13.90 -7.80
N GLN A 220 -2.74 -14.46 -8.52
CA GLN A 220 -1.69 -13.69 -9.21
C GLN A 220 -1.82 -13.87 -10.72
N SER A 221 -1.70 -12.74 -11.44
CA SER A 221 -1.63 -12.77 -12.89
C SER A 221 -0.26 -13.25 -13.36
N GLN A 222 -0.22 -13.90 -14.52
CA GLN A 222 1.02 -14.29 -15.17
C GLN A 222 1.96 -13.08 -15.28
N ARG A 223 3.21 -13.24 -14.87
CA ARG A 223 4.26 -12.25 -15.09
C ARG A 223 5.04 -12.61 -16.33
N THR A 224 4.98 -11.75 -17.34
CA THR A 224 5.84 -11.85 -18.52
C THR A 224 7.29 -11.54 -18.16
N LYS A 225 8.22 -12.22 -18.83
CA LYS A 225 9.66 -12.05 -18.64
C LYS A 225 10.07 -10.58 -18.81
N LYS A 226 10.53 -9.93 -17.75
CA LYS A 226 11.21 -8.64 -17.83
C LYS A 226 12.69 -8.87 -17.55
N SER A 227 13.51 -8.68 -18.60
CA SER A 227 14.98 -8.72 -18.72
C SER A 227 15.78 -9.72 -17.83
N LYS A 228 15.75 -9.77 -16.56
CA LYS A 228 16.50 -10.72 -15.69
C LYS A 228 15.62 -11.60 -14.81
N GLN A 229 14.29 -11.43 -14.85
CA GLN A 229 13.37 -12.23 -14.07
C GLN A 229 12.74 -13.31 -14.95
N GLN A 230 12.71 -14.54 -14.48
CA GLN A 230 11.99 -15.64 -15.15
C GLN A 230 10.49 -15.31 -15.24
N ALA A 231 9.87 -15.69 -16.36
CA ALA A 231 8.41 -15.66 -16.47
C ALA A 231 7.84 -16.59 -15.37
N LYS A 232 6.89 -16.08 -14.58
CA LYS A 232 6.15 -16.91 -13.63
C LYS A 232 4.73 -17.11 -14.15
N PRO A 233 4.21 -18.35 -14.17
CA PRO A 233 2.81 -18.58 -14.49
C PRO A 233 1.93 -17.85 -13.46
N GLY A 234 0.74 -17.44 -13.87
CA GLY A 234 -0.26 -16.95 -12.94
C GLY A 234 -0.88 -18.10 -12.18
N HIS A 235 -1.39 -17.85 -10.98
CA HIS A 235 -2.17 -18.85 -10.24
C HIS A 235 -3.52 -18.31 -9.82
N VAL A 236 -4.49 -19.21 -9.69
CA VAL A 236 -5.81 -18.88 -9.12
C VAL A 236 -5.72 -18.69 -7.61
N GLN A 237 -6.71 -18.03 -7.04
CA GLN A 237 -6.81 -17.94 -5.58
C GLN A 237 -6.95 -19.34 -4.98
N ARG A 238 -6.20 -19.63 -3.91
CA ARG A 238 -6.22 -20.90 -3.19
C ARG A 238 -6.11 -20.71 -1.67
N ASN A 239 -6.46 -21.74 -0.93
CA ASN A 239 -6.15 -21.83 0.48
C ASN A 239 -4.83 -22.59 0.65
N ALA A 240 -4.02 -22.16 1.62
CA ALA A 240 -2.76 -22.81 2.00
C ALA A 240 -2.75 -23.04 3.50
N THR A 241 -2.44 -24.27 3.92
CA THR A 241 -2.15 -24.56 5.32
C THR A 241 -0.70 -24.24 5.57
N VAL A 242 -0.42 -23.40 6.57
CA VAL A 242 0.92 -22.93 6.89
C VAL A 242 1.26 -23.21 8.35
N ALA A 243 2.48 -23.70 8.58
CA ALA A 243 3.09 -23.78 9.89
C ALA A 243 3.62 -22.40 10.30
N VAL A 244 3.43 -22.02 11.55
CA VAL A 244 3.85 -20.74 12.11
C VAL A 244 4.94 -20.98 13.15
N ARG A 245 6.01 -20.16 13.12
CA ARG A 245 7.09 -20.12 14.10
C ARG A 245 7.35 -18.68 14.48
N TYR A 246 7.91 -18.41 15.64
CA TYR A 246 8.35 -17.05 15.98
C TYR A 246 9.60 -17.08 16.85
N GLN A 247 10.37 -15.99 16.79
CA GLN A 247 11.60 -15.83 17.54
C GLN A 247 11.91 -14.34 17.71
N GLU A 248 12.33 -13.94 18.92
CA GLU A 248 12.98 -12.64 19.12
C GLU A 248 14.37 -12.64 18.51
N ILE A 249 14.74 -11.57 17.85
CA ILE A 249 16.03 -11.38 17.19
C ILE A 249 16.59 -9.98 17.44
N GLU A 250 17.89 -9.82 17.24
CA GLU A 250 18.55 -8.52 17.14
C GLU A 250 18.96 -8.26 15.67
N LEU A 251 18.26 -7.30 15.03
CA LEU A 251 18.59 -6.86 13.70
C LEU A 251 19.86 -5.99 13.74
N ARG A 252 20.93 -6.45 13.11
CA ARG A 252 22.22 -5.74 13.11
C ARG A 252 22.31 -4.71 11.99
N PRO A 253 22.94 -3.57 12.25
CA PRO A 253 23.21 -2.57 11.23
C PRO A 253 24.17 -3.13 10.16
N GLY A 254 23.97 -2.73 8.92
CA GLY A 254 24.85 -3.07 7.81
C GLY A 254 26.23 -2.39 7.89
N ALA A 255 27.13 -2.78 6.99
CA ALA A 255 28.52 -2.30 6.98
C ALA A 255 28.68 -0.76 6.95
N TYR A 256 27.71 -0.04 6.40
CA TYR A 256 27.71 1.43 6.28
C TYR A 256 27.05 2.16 7.48
N GLN A 257 26.59 1.41 8.50
CA GLN A 257 25.82 1.93 9.65
C GLN A 257 26.31 1.31 10.96
N LYS A 258 27.58 0.95 11.01
CA LYS A 258 28.22 0.24 12.14
C LYS A 258 28.20 1.03 13.46
N ASP A 259 27.97 2.33 13.37
CA ASP A 259 27.82 3.25 14.50
C ASP A 259 26.45 3.13 15.19
N LYS A 260 25.50 2.47 14.54
CA LYS A 260 24.14 2.30 15.08
C LYS A 260 24.02 1.04 15.93
N ALA A 261 23.23 1.13 17.02
CA ALA A 261 22.92 -0.01 17.86
C ALA A 261 22.02 -1.02 17.15
N PRO A 262 22.11 -2.32 17.45
CA PRO A 262 21.16 -3.33 17.00
C PRO A 262 19.72 -2.99 17.41
N ILE A 263 18.74 -3.54 16.69
CA ILE A 263 17.31 -3.30 16.92
C ILE A 263 16.64 -4.61 17.28
N LYS A 264 15.97 -4.66 18.44
CA LYS A 264 15.17 -5.82 18.85
C LYS A 264 13.89 -5.88 18.04
N LEU A 265 13.62 -7.03 17.45
CA LEU A 265 12.43 -7.34 16.67
C LEU A 265 11.99 -8.78 16.96
N THR A 266 10.73 -9.07 16.66
CA THR A 266 10.29 -10.46 16.51
C THR A 266 10.18 -10.81 15.04
N VAL A 267 10.66 -12.00 14.66
CA VAL A 267 10.37 -12.61 13.36
C VAL A 267 9.27 -13.66 13.53
N VAL A 268 8.24 -13.56 12.69
CA VAL A 268 7.22 -14.62 12.54
C VAL A 268 7.46 -15.28 11.18
N HIS A 269 7.82 -16.56 11.21
CA HIS A 269 8.05 -17.37 10.03
C HIS A 269 6.80 -18.17 9.70
N VAL A 270 6.42 -18.14 8.44
CA VAL A 270 5.23 -18.77 7.88
C VAL A 270 5.66 -19.64 6.71
N GLN A 271 5.39 -20.93 6.79
CA GLN A 271 5.79 -21.90 5.76
C GLN A 271 4.63 -22.82 5.43
N GLU A 272 4.30 -22.92 4.14
CA GLU A 272 3.27 -23.85 3.67
C GLU A 272 3.71 -25.30 3.93
N THR A 273 2.80 -26.09 4.50
CA THR A 273 3.09 -27.47 4.93
C THR A 273 3.01 -28.48 3.79
N THR A 274 2.33 -28.11 2.69
CA THR A 274 2.16 -28.96 1.51
C THR A 274 2.67 -28.25 0.26
N GLN A 275 3.34 -28.99 -0.62
CA GLN A 275 3.80 -28.47 -1.90
C GLN A 275 2.60 -28.28 -2.84
N PRO A 276 2.29 -27.05 -3.30
CA PRO A 276 1.25 -26.84 -4.31
C PRO A 276 1.70 -27.41 -5.68
N LYS A 277 0.74 -27.87 -6.50
CA LYS A 277 1.04 -28.53 -7.78
C LYS A 277 1.63 -27.58 -8.83
N ASP A 278 1.15 -26.34 -8.90
CA ASP A 278 1.43 -25.41 -9.98
C ASP A 278 1.92 -24.04 -9.48
N ASP A 279 2.46 -23.96 -8.26
CA ASP A 279 2.88 -22.71 -7.63
C ASP A 279 4.08 -22.93 -6.71
N ASP A 280 4.81 -21.86 -6.39
CA ASP A 280 5.80 -21.90 -5.32
C ASP A 280 5.07 -21.96 -3.96
N PRO A 281 5.53 -22.79 -3.01
CA PRO A 281 4.96 -22.80 -1.67
C PRO A 281 5.13 -21.44 -0.99
N VAL A 282 4.17 -21.08 -0.17
CA VAL A 282 4.25 -19.85 0.62
C VAL A 282 5.34 -20.01 1.66
N GLU A 283 6.31 -19.10 1.62
CA GLU A 283 7.26 -18.90 2.70
C GLU A 283 7.46 -17.42 2.96
N TRP A 284 7.15 -16.97 4.18
CA TRP A 284 7.30 -15.57 4.59
C TRP A 284 8.03 -15.46 5.92
N PHE A 285 8.89 -14.46 6.00
CA PHE A 285 9.53 -14.02 7.23
C PHE A 285 9.03 -12.61 7.53
N LEU A 286 8.26 -12.47 8.60
CA LEU A 286 7.59 -11.23 8.97
C LEU A 286 8.31 -10.63 10.16
N LEU A 287 8.97 -9.49 9.96
CA LEU A 287 9.65 -8.73 11.00
C LEU A 287 8.66 -7.76 11.63
N THR A 288 8.58 -7.75 12.96
CA THR A 288 7.66 -6.86 13.67
C THR A 288 8.26 -6.30 14.95
N THR A 289 7.86 -5.09 15.31
CA THR A 289 8.13 -4.48 16.62
C THR A 289 7.03 -4.78 17.65
N CYS A 290 5.94 -5.43 17.22
CA CYS A 290 4.91 -5.90 18.15
C CYS A 290 5.47 -7.00 19.05
N ASP A 291 5.06 -7.01 20.32
CA ASP A 291 5.34 -8.12 21.21
C ASP A 291 4.66 -9.40 20.72
N VAL A 292 5.46 -10.46 20.57
CA VAL A 292 4.99 -11.78 20.19
C VAL A 292 5.63 -12.82 21.12
N SER A 293 4.91 -13.19 22.14
CA SER A 293 5.33 -14.15 23.18
C SER A 293 4.46 -15.42 23.20
N THR A 294 3.34 -15.42 22.46
CA THR A 294 2.43 -16.56 22.38
C THR A 294 2.13 -16.97 20.93
N PRO A 295 1.72 -18.24 20.69
CA PRO A 295 1.28 -18.70 19.39
C PRO A 295 0.14 -17.87 18.78
N GLU A 296 -0.81 -17.44 19.61
CA GLU A 296 -1.99 -16.64 19.19
C GLU A 296 -1.55 -15.26 18.67
N GLN A 297 -0.57 -14.64 19.33
CA GLN A 297 0.02 -13.38 18.87
C GLN A 297 0.75 -13.56 17.55
N ALA A 298 1.53 -14.64 17.38
CA ALA A 298 2.19 -14.94 16.11
C ALA A 298 1.17 -15.14 14.95
N GLN A 299 0.08 -15.88 15.23
CA GLN A 299 -1.01 -16.03 14.28
C GLN A 299 -1.72 -14.69 13.98
N GLN A 300 -1.82 -13.81 14.97
CA GLN A 300 -2.41 -12.48 14.78
C GLN A 300 -1.54 -11.62 13.84
N ILE A 301 -0.22 -11.63 14.00
CA ILE A 301 0.71 -10.98 13.07
C ILE A 301 0.49 -11.48 11.64
N LEU A 302 0.35 -12.80 11.46
CA LEU A 302 0.07 -13.38 10.15
C LEU A 302 -1.28 -12.92 9.58
N ARG A 303 -2.36 -12.89 10.39
CA ARG A 303 -3.67 -12.38 9.96
C ARG A 303 -3.58 -10.95 9.47
N TRP A 304 -2.89 -10.08 10.22
CA TRP A 304 -2.69 -8.68 9.83
C TRP A 304 -1.88 -8.55 8.54
N TYR A 305 -0.83 -9.35 8.39
CA TYR A 305 -0.04 -9.33 7.16
C TYR A 305 -0.86 -9.78 5.94
N CYS A 306 -1.71 -10.78 6.08
CA CYS A 306 -2.61 -11.22 5.02
C CYS A 306 -3.55 -10.09 4.53
N LEU A 307 -3.90 -9.13 5.38
CA LEU A 307 -4.73 -7.98 4.98
C LEU A 307 -3.97 -6.95 4.12
N ARG A 308 -2.64 -7.03 4.02
CA ARG A 308 -1.84 -6.15 3.18
C ARG A 308 -2.31 -6.12 1.71
N TRP A 309 -2.80 -7.25 1.22
CA TRP A 309 -3.31 -7.35 -0.15
C TRP A 309 -4.48 -6.41 -0.46
N ARG A 310 -5.16 -5.88 0.55
CA ARG A 310 -6.28 -4.93 0.36
C ARG A 310 -5.85 -3.66 -0.34
N ILE A 311 -4.60 -3.20 -0.16
CA ILE A 311 -4.11 -2.01 -0.88
C ILE A 311 -3.92 -2.30 -2.38
N GLU A 312 -3.53 -3.52 -2.75
CA GLU A 312 -3.42 -3.93 -4.16
C GLU A 312 -4.80 -4.02 -4.83
N ASP A 313 -5.82 -4.53 -4.11
CA ASP A 313 -7.21 -4.51 -4.55
C ASP A 313 -7.70 -3.06 -4.77
N TRP A 314 -7.38 -2.16 -3.84
CA TRP A 314 -7.72 -0.75 -3.97
C TRP A 314 -6.99 -0.09 -5.15
N HIS A 315 -5.70 -0.34 -5.35
CA HIS A 315 -4.97 0.13 -6.53
C HIS A 315 -5.57 -0.41 -7.83
N ARG A 316 -6.08 -1.64 -7.84
CA ARG A 316 -6.78 -2.21 -9.01
C ARG A 316 -8.09 -1.47 -9.28
N VAL A 317 -8.88 -1.16 -8.24
CA VAL A 317 -10.10 -0.34 -8.39
C VAL A 317 -9.74 1.04 -8.93
N LEU A 318 -8.68 1.66 -8.43
CA LEU A 318 -8.18 2.97 -8.87
C LEU A 318 -7.78 2.95 -10.36
N LYS A 319 -6.97 1.97 -10.78
CA LYS A 319 -6.46 1.87 -12.16
C LYS A 319 -7.52 1.42 -13.14
N SER A 320 -8.20 0.30 -12.85
CA SER A 320 -9.12 -0.35 -13.78
C SER A 320 -10.57 0.11 -13.59
N GLY A 321 -10.99 0.39 -12.36
CA GLY A 321 -12.34 0.85 -12.04
C GLY A 321 -12.52 2.34 -12.35
N CYS A 322 -11.65 3.18 -11.81
CA CYS A 322 -11.67 4.63 -12.04
C CYS A 322 -10.97 5.04 -13.34
N ASN A 323 -10.25 4.13 -14.01
CA ASN A 323 -9.52 4.37 -15.26
C ASN A 323 -8.57 5.58 -15.19
N ILE A 324 -7.86 5.79 -14.08
CA ILE A 324 -7.03 6.99 -13.87
C ILE A 324 -5.91 7.14 -14.90
N GLU A 325 -5.38 6.05 -15.45
CA GLU A 325 -4.36 6.09 -16.51
C GLU A 325 -4.89 6.55 -17.88
N LYS A 326 -6.22 6.75 -17.99
CA LYS A 326 -6.88 7.37 -19.16
C LYS A 326 -7.16 8.87 -19.01
N LEU A 327 -6.84 9.44 -17.83
CA LEU A 327 -6.96 10.88 -17.61
C LEU A 327 -6.05 11.63 -18.57
N GLN A 328 -6.55 12.77 -19.10
CA GLN A 328 -5.82 13.60 -20.05
C GLN A 328 -5.68 15.02 -19.49
N HIS A 329 -4.50 15.33 -19.00
CA HIS A 329 -4.17 16.66 -18.47
C HIS A 329 -2.83 17.14 -19.03
N LYS A 330 -2.66 18.46 -19.10
CA LYS A 330 -1.47 19.10 -19.65
C LYS A 330 -0.28 19.10 -18.69
N THR A 331 -0.52 18.98 -17.38
CA THR A 331 0.55 18.97 -16.37
C THR A 331 0.36 17.84 -15.35
N ALA A 332 1.46 17.39 -14.77
CA ALA A 332 1.45 16.39 -13.69
C ALA A 332 0.67 16.86 -12.46
N GLU A 333 0.70 18.16 -12.15
CA GLU A 333 -0.06 18.71 -11.01
C GLU A 333 -1.58 18.59 -11.22
N ARG A 334 -2.07 18.81 -12.43
CA ARG A 334 -3.48 18.57 -12.78
C ARG A 334 -3.85 17.09 -12.68
N LEU A 335 -2.95 16.19 -13.13
CA LEU A 335 -3.12 14.74 -12.94
C LEU A 335 -3.20 14.39 -11.47
N LYS A 336 -2.27 14.85 -10.63
CA LYS A 336 -2.24 14.59 -9.18
C LYS A 336 -3.53 15.03 -8.50
N ARG A 337 -4.07 16.22 -8.83
CA ARG A 337 -5.36 16.69 -8.30
C ARG A 337 -6.52 15.79 -8.72
N SER A 338 -6.60 15.42 -10.00
CA SER A 338 -7.62 14.48 -10.48
C SER A 338 -7.51 13.11 -9.83
N ILE A 339 -6.29 12.59 -9.65
CA ILE A 339 -6.05 11.32 -8.99
C ILE A 339 -6.47 11.39 -7.54
N ALA A 340 -6.17 12.48 -6.81
CA ALA A 340 -6.58 12.65 -5.41
C ALA A 340 -8.09 12.47 -5.19
N ILE A 341 -8.91 12.98 -6.10
CA ILE A 341 -10.36 12.76 -6.08
C ILE A 341 -10.68 11.28 -6.31
N ASN A 342 -10.02 10.66 -7.29
CA ASN A 342 -10.26 9.26 -7.64
C ASN A 342 -9.78 8.28 -6.56
N LEU A 343 -8.79 8.64 -5.71
CA LEU A 343 -8.38 7.86 -4.54
C LEU A 343 -9.56 7.65 -3.59
N VAL A 344 -10.33 8.72 -3.33
CA VAL A 344 -11.52 8.68 -2.46
C VAL A 344 -12.65 7.89 -3.12
N ILE A 345 -12.86 8.08 -4.41
CA ILE A 345 -13.88 7.32 -5.18
C ILE A 345 -13.54 5.82 -5.17
N ALA A 346 -12.29 5.45 -5.41
CA ALA A 346 -11.84 4.06 -5.39
C ALA A 346 -12.01 3.43 -4.00
N TRP A 347 -11.70 4.17 -2.92
CA TRP A 347 -11.96 3.73 -1.55
C TRP A 347 -13.47 3.48 -1.33
N ARG A 348 -14.35 4.42 -1.70
CA ARG A 348 -15.81 4.27 -1.54
C ARG A 348 -16.34 3.07 -2.32
N ILE A 349 -15.90 2.86 -3.56
CA ILE A 349 -16.25 1.70 -4.37
C ILE A 349 -15.84 0.40 -3.66
N MET A 350 -14.59 0.33 -3.18
CA MET A 350 -14.09 -0.85 -2.46
C MET A 350 -14.89 -1.11 -1.19
N LEU A 351 -15.12 -0.08 -0.37
CA LEU A 351 -15.90 -0.19 0.87
C LEU A 351 -17.31 -0.73 0.59
N LEU A 352 -18.03 -0.14 -0.36
CA LEU A 352 -19.38 -0.57 -0.73
C LEU A 352 -19.41 -1.99 -1.29
N THR A 353 -18.39 -2.37 -2.07
CA THR A 353 -18.28 -3.73 -2.62
C THR A 353 -18.07 -4.76 -1.52
N LEU A 354 -17.23 -4.46 -0.54
CA LEU A 354 -16.96 -5.36 0.59
C LEU A 354 -18.18 -5.47 1.50
N LEU A 355 -18.79 -4.36 1.89
CA LEU A 355 -19.98 -4.36 2.73
C LEU A 355 -21.16 -5.08 2.06
N GLY A 356 -21.36 -4.88 0.76
CA GLY A 356 -22.41 -5.59 0.02
C GLY A 356 -22.19 -7.11 -0.05
N ARG A 357 -20.95 -7.60 0.12
CA ARG A 357 -20.64 -9.04 0.15
C ARG A 357 -20.70 -9.62 1.55
N GLU A 358 -20.11 -8.93 2.53
CA GLU A 358 -19.94 -9.41 3.90
C GLU A 358 -21.18 -9.12 4.77
N CYS A 359 -21.86 -8.02 4.48
CA CYS A 359 -23.03 -7.54 5.25
C CYS A 359 -24.19 -7.17 4.33
N PRO A 360 -24.74 -8.13 3.52
CA PRO A 360 -25.77 -7.82 2.51
C PRO A 360 -27.07 -7.29 3.11
N GLN A 361 -27.31 -7.51 4.40
CA GLN A 361 -28.50 -7.04 5.12
C GLN A 361 -28.30 -5.65 5.77
N LEU A 362 -27.13 -5.02 5.59
CA LEU A 362 -26.88 -3.69 6.12
C LEU A 362 -27.82 -2.68 5.46
N ALA A 363 -28.56 -1.93 6.28
CA ALA A 363 -29.48 -0.91 5.78
C ALA A 363 -28.73 0.16 4.96
N ALA A 364 -29.28 0.51 3.80
CA ALA A 364 -28.64 1.44 2.86
C ALA A 364 -28.43 2.83 3.48
N GLU A 365 -29.29 3.23 4.41
CA GLU A 365 -29.29 4.50 5.14
C GLU A 365 -28.02 4.71 5.98
N VAL A 366 -27.34 3.62 6.35
CA VAL A 366 -26.03 3.69 7.06
C VAL A 366 -24.93 4.26 6.16
N LEU A 367 -25.05 4.08 4.84
CA LEU A 367 -24.00 4.39 3.86
C LEU A 367 -24.35 5.51 2.89
N PHE A 368 -25.66 5.76 2.69
CA PHE A 368 -26.18 6.68 1.70
C PHE A 368 -27.18 7.63 2.33
N CYS A 369 -27.18 8.88 1.90
CA CYS A 369 -28.25 9.82 2.25
C CYS A 369 -29.53 9.56 1.42
N ASP A 370 -30.64 10.13 1.85
CA ASP A 370 -31.97 9.91 1.22
C ASP A 370 -31.96 10.20 -0.29
N ILE A 371 -31.29 11.26 -0.72
CA ILE A 371 -31.18 11.61 -2.14
C ILE A 371 -30.40 10.54 -2.91
N GLU A 372 -29.29 10.02 -2.36
CA GLU A 372 -28.53 8.93 -2.98
C GLU A 372 -29.37 7.66 -3.09
N ILE A 373 -30.17 7.33 -2.06
CA ILE A 373 -31.08 6.17 -2.05
C ILE A 373 -32.13 6.31 -3.12
N GLN A 374 -32.79 7.47 -3.23
CA GLN A 374 -33.79 7.75 -4.26
C GLN A 374 -33.18 7.59 -5.67
N LEU A 375 -31.99 8.11 -5.91
CA LEU A 375 -31.28 7.98 -7.18
C LEU A 375 -30.94 6.52 -7.49
N LEU A 376 -30.48 5.76 -6.50
CA LEU A 376 -30.18 4.34 -6.66
C LEU A 376 -31.45 3.52 -7.00
N LYS A 377 -32.59 3.79 -6.32
CA LYS A 377 -33.89 3.17 -6.61
C LYS A 377 -34.35 3.50 -8.03
N ALA A 378 -34.28 4.78 -8.44
CA ALA A 378 -34.65 5.21 -9.79
C ALA A 378 -33.72 4.61 -10.88
N TYR A 379 -32.44 4.39 -10.58
CA TYR A 379 -31.53 3.72 -11.51
C TYR A 379 -31.83 2.21 -11.62
N ALA A 380 -32.09 1.55 -10.52
CA ALA A 380 -32.45 0.12 -10.50
C ALA A 380 -33.74 -0.16 -11.29
N SER A 381 -34.81 0.68 -11.11
CA SER A 381 -36.05 0.55 -11.84
C SER A 381 -35.99 0.78 -13.35
N LYS A 382 -34.94 1.50 -13.83
CA LYS A 382 -34.70 1.67 -15.28
C LYS A 382 -33.93 0.51 -15.93
N LYS A 383 -33.44 -0.43 -15.15
CA LYS A 383 -32.65 -1.57 -15.63
C LYS A 383 -33.48 -2.88 -15.71
N ASN A 384 -34.59 -2.88 -15.05
CA ASN A 384 -35.67 -3.91 -15.19
C ASN A 384 -36.68 -3.48 -16.23
#